data_484f633d98d75ae36b1441fac6bfc40b
#
_entry.id   484f633d98d75ae36b1441fac6bfc40b
#
_cell.length_a   1.000
_cell.length_b   1.000
_cell.length_c   1.000
_cell.angle_alpha   90.00
_cell.angle_beta   90.00
_cell.angle_gamma   90.00
#
_symmetry.space_group_name_H-M   'P 1'
#
loop_
_entity.id
_entity.type
_entity.pdbx_description
1 polymer ?
#
loop_
_entity_poly.entity_id
_entity_poly.type
_entity_poly.pdbx_seq_one_letter_code
_entity_poly.pdbx_strand_id
1 'polypeptide(L)'
;LQFILMLGSMILMIFLIHFYLLRRICSTFKIKYTKRKLLLTIFIVLCVPGSVILSRMFESTTSRLISTVSFTYLGILMTVFSVFLLTEVLRLFIKSKKALRHFILIVSLVLIMFSFYSALSIVVEDVNIYTDKISDNASIVLLTDIHLDVLNKQKLPNKIVPLTNELKPDFVFITGDLVDSSDLT
;
A
#
# COMPACT_ATOMS: atom_id res chain seq x y z
N LEU A 1 -3.54 27.76 -1.74
CA LEU A 1 -3.50 27.50 -3.18
C LEU A 1 -2.72 26.20 -3.49
N GLN A 2 -1.48 26.03 -2.99
CA GLN A 2 -0.65 24.83 -3.22
C GLN A 2 -1.34 23.54 -2.79
N PHE A 3 -1.97 23.49 -1.62
CA PHE A 3 -2.71 22.31 -1.15
C PHE A 3 -3.86 21.92 -2.09
N ILE A 4 -4.63 22.91 -2.57
CA ILE A 4 -5.75 22.66 -3.51
C ILE A 4 -5.22 22.11 -4.84
N LEU A 5 -4.13 22.66 -5.34
CA LEU A 5 -3.48 22.19 -6.58
C LEU A 5 -2.95 20.75 -6.42
N MET A 6 -2.31 20.47 -5.29
CA MET A 6 -1.80 19.13 -4.97
C MET A 6 -2.95 18.11 -4.88
N LEU A 7 -4.02 18.43 -4.16
CA LEU A 7 -5.19 17.56 -4.03
C LEU A 7 -5.88 17.35 -5.40
N GLY A 8 -6.04 18.42 -6.17
CA GLY A 8 -6.63 18.36 -7.52
C GLY A 8 -5.81 17.50 -8.47
N SER A 9 -4.47 17.64 -8.47
CA SER A 9 -3.57 16.82 -9.29
C SER A 9 -3.61 15.34 -8.90
N MET A 10 -3.68 15.03 -7.61
CA MET A 10 -3.83 13.67 -7.10
C MET A 10 -5.15 13.02 -7.57
N ILE A 11 -6.27 13.73 -7.41
CA ILE A 11 -7.58 13.26 -7.87
C ILE A 11 -7.58 13.03 -9.38
N LEU A 12 -7.01 13.97 -10.16
CA LEU A 12 -6.90 13.84 -11.60
C LEU A 12 -6.06 12.62 -11.99
N MET A 13 -4.92 12.41 -11.34
CA MET A 13 -4.06 11.25 -11.60
C MET A 13 -4.80 9.93 -11.31
N ILE A 14 -5.46 9.81 -10.15
CA ILE A 14 -6.25 8.64 -9.77
C ILE A 14 -7.37 8.42 -10.81
N PHE A 15 -8.04 9.47 -11.25
CA PHE A 15 -9.08 9.38 -12.27
C PHE A 15 -8.53 8.87 -13.62
N LEU A 16 -7.39 9.40 -14.07
CA LEU A 16 -6.78 8.97 -15.33
C LEU A 16 -6.38 7.49 -15.31
N ILE A 17 -5.82 7.01 -14.18
CA ILE A 17 -5.48 5.60 -13.97
C ILE A 17 -6.73 4.72 -14.05
N HIS A 18 -7.80 5.08 -13.35
CA HIS A 18 -9.06 4.34 -13.37
C HIS A 18 -9.70 4.34 -14.77
N PHE A 19 -9.71 5.50 -15.42
CA PHE A 19 -10.27 5.62 -16.75
C PHE A 19 -9.50 4.77 -17.77
N TYR A 20 -8.17 4.80 -17.70
CA TYR A 20 -7.32 3.93 -18.51
C TYR A 20 -7.64 2.45 -18.24
N LEU A 21 -7.62 2.01 -16.97
CA LEU A 21 -7.91 0.63 -16.60
C LEU A 21 -9.30 0.20 -17.02
N LEU A 22 -10.33 1.02 -16.81
CA LEU A 22 -11.70 0.73 -17.26
C LEU A 22 -11.76 0.46 -18.77
N ARG A 23 -11.13 1.33 -19.57
CA ARG A 23 -11.06 1.17 -21.03
C ARG A 23 -10.31 -0.10 -21.41
N ARG A 24 -9.18 -0.34 -20.76
CA ARG A 24 -8.30 -1.50 -21.06
C ARG A 24 -8.92 -2.83 -20.64
N ILE A 25 -9.53 -2.90 -19.46
CA ILE A 25 -10.26 -4.08 -18.98
C ILE A 25 -11.42 -4.39 -19.93
N CYS A 26 -12.24 -3.39 -20.26
CA CYS A 26 -13.34 -3.57 -21.20
C CYS A 26 -12.87 -4.11 -22.56
N SER A 27 -11.78 -3.56 -23.11
CA SER A 27 -11.21 -4.00 -24.38
C SER A 27 -10.60 -5.40 -24.28
N THR A 28 -9.81 -5.68 -23.24
CA THR A 28 -9.08 -6.93 -23.09
C THR A 28 -10.02 -8.13 -22.87
N PHE A 29 -11.05 -7.93 -22.04
CA PHE A 29 -12.00 -8.98 -21.68
C PHE A 29 -13.30 -8.94 -22.50
N LYS A 30 -13.37 -8.09 -23.54
CA LYS A 30 -14.54 -7.93 -24.41
C LYS A 30 -15.82 -7.54 -23.66
N ILE A 31 -15.68 -6.77 -22.59
CA ILE A 31 -16.79 -6.28 -21.79
C ILE A 31 -17.29 -4.97 -22.38
N LYS A 32 -18.61 -4.80 -22.53
CA LYS A 32 -19.20 -3.56 -23.07
C LYS A 32 -18.89 -2.37 -22.16
N TYR A 33 -18.27 -1.33 -22.70
CA TYR A 33 -18.11 -0.04 -22.03
C TYR A 33 -19.47 0.66 -21.93
N THR A 34 -19.84 1.14 -20.74
CA THR A 34 -21.11 1.82 -20.51
C THR A 34 -20.93 3.09 -19.70
N LYS A 35 -21.83 4.07 -19.85
CA LYS A 35 -21.83 5.30 -19.05
C LYS A 35 -21.97 4.99 -17.54
N ARG A 36 -22.72 3.94 -17.16
CA ARG A 36 -22.83 3.51 -15.75
C ARG A 36 -21.46 3.13 -15.14
N LYS A 37 -20.61 2.42 -15.90
CA LYS A 37 -19.26 2.06 -15.43
C LYS A 37 -18.36 3.29 -15.26
N LEU A 38 -18.49 4.27 -16.16
CA LEU A 38 -17.79 5.54 -16.01
C LEU A 38 -18.25 6.31 -14.76
N LEU A 39 -19.55 6.41 -14.55
CA LEU A 39 -20.10 7.08 -13.36
C LEU A 39 -19.65 6.37 -12.06
N LEU A 40 -19.66 5.03 -12.04
CA LEU A 40 -19.13 4.25 -10.91
C LEU A 40 -17.64 4.53 -10.68
N THR A 41 -16.86 4.63 -11.76
CA THR A 41 -15.42 4.99 -11.67
C THR A 41 -15.24 6.37 -11.04
N ILE A 42 -16.00 7.37 -11.47
CA ILE A 42 -15.94 8.72 -10.91
C ILE A 42 -16.31 8.70 -9.42
N PHE A 43 -17.36 7.97 -9.05
CA PHE A 43 -17.77 7.81 -7.65
C PHE A 43 -16.64 7.20 -6.80
N ILE A 44 -16.04 6.09 -7.24
CA ILE A 44 -14.93 5.44 -6.52
C ILE A 44 -13.73 6.38 -6.37
N VAL A 45 -13.36 7.11 -7.43
CA VAL A 45 -12.24 8.08 -7.40
C VAL A 45 -12.47 9.16 -6.34
N LEU A 46 -13.71 9.61 -6.16
CA LEU A 46 -14.04 10.61 -5.15
C LEU A 46 -14.12 10.03 -3.73
N CYS A 47 -14.51 8.76 -3.59
CA CYS A 47 -14.57 8.09 -2.29
C CYS A 47 -13.20 7.95 -1.62
N VAL A 48 -12.11 7.77 -2.39
CA VAL A 48 -10.77 7.58 -1.83
C VAL A 48 -10.30 8.81 -1.03
N PRO A 49 -10.20 10.03 -1.63
CA PRO A 49 -9.82 11.21 -0.85
C PRO A 49 -10.86 11.56 0.21
N GLY A 50 -12.15 11.31 -0.05
CA GLY A 50 -13.22 11.48 0.92
C GLY A 50 -13.03 10.64 2.19
N SER A 51 -12.58 9.40 2.05
CA SER A 51 -12.31 8.52 3.19
C SER A 51 -11.14 9.02 4.06
N VAL A 52 -10.10 9.57 3.42
CA VAL A 52 -8.95 10.16 4.15
C VAL A 52 -9.39 11.40 4.93
N ILE A 53 -10.17 12.28 4.30
CA ILE A 53 -10.71 13.47 4.98
C ILE A 53 -11.59 13.04 6.14
N LEU A 54 -12.48 12.06 5.94
CA LEU A 54 -13.38 11.56 6.97
C LEU A 54 -12.62 10.98 8.18
N SER A 55 -11.54 10.23 7.93
CA SER A 55 -10.72 9.65 9.01
C SER A 55 -9.94 10.70 9.80
N ARG A 56 -9.65 11.85 9.19
CA ARG A 56 -9.02 12.98 9.88
C ARG A 56 -10.02 13.84 10.69
N MET A 57 -11.28 13.89 10.24
CA MET A 57 -12.33 14.67 10.93
C MET A 57 -12.97 13.89 12.08
N PHE A 58 -13.07 12.57 11.95
CA PHE A 58 -13.72 11.70 12.93
C PHE A 58 -12.75 10.58 13.31
N GLU A 59 -12.10 10.71 14.46
CA GLU A 59 -11.19 9.72 15.02
C GLU A 59 -11.97 8.52 15.58
N SER A 60 -12.51 7.69 14.69
CA SER A 60 -13.27 6.50 15.06
C SER A 60 -12.72 5.26 14.37
N THR A 61 -12.92 4.09 14.97
CA THR A 61 -12.53 2.79 14.38
C THR A 61 -13.15 2.61 12.99
N THR A 62 -14.41 3.06 12.81
CA THR A 62 -15.11 2.96 11.52
C THR A 62 -14.43 3.80 10.44
N SER A 63 -14.10 5.07 10.73
CA SER A 63 -13.45 5.95 9.74
C SER A 63 -12.05 5.44 9.37
N ARG A 64 -11.31 4.86 10.32
CA ARG A 64 -10.01 4.25 10.08
C ARG A 64 -10.12 2.99 9.23
N LEU A 65 -11.11 2.12 9.48
CA LEU A 65 -11.39 0.96 8.61
C LEU A 65 -11.68 1.40 7.16
N ILE A 66 -12.51 2.44 6.97
CA ILE A 66 -12.81 2.97 5.65
C ILE A 66 -11.54 3.48 4.95
N SER A 67 -10.66 4.19 5.66
CA SER A 67 -9.37 4.63 5.14
C SER A 67 -8.47 3.46 4.77
N THR A 68 -8.34 2.47 5.65
CA THR A 68 -7.52 1.27 5.39
C THR A 68 -7.98 0.53 4.13
N VAL A 69 -9.30 0.34 3.98
CA VAL A 69 -9.89 -0.27 2.77
C VAL A 69 -9.57 0.58 1.53
N SER A 70 -9.66 1.92 1.65
CA SER A 70 -9.37 2.83 0.53
C SER A 70 -7.90 2.80 0.11
N PHE A 71 -6.96 2.78 1.06
CA PHE A 71 -5.52 2.66 0.76
C PHE A 71 -5.17 1.28 0.19
N THR A 72 -5.76 0.20 0.75
CA THR A 72 -5.59 -1.16 0.21
C THR A 72 -6.09 -1.23 -1.24
N TYR A 73 -7.25 -0.63 -1.51
CA TYR A 73 -7.79 -0.53 -2.87
C TYR A 73 -6.83 0.21 -3.81
N LEU A 74 -6.24 1.34 -3.37
CA LEU A 74 -5.24 2.07 -4.17
C LEU A 74 -4.01 1.21 -4.46
N GLY A 75 -3.52 0.44 -3.50
CA GLY A 75 -2.40 -0.48 -3.69
C GLY A 75 -2.71 -1.54 -4.76
N ILE A 76 -3.89 -2.16 -4.69
CA ILE A 76 -4.37 -3.12 -5.69
C ILE A 76 -4.50 -2.45 -7.06
N LEU A 77 -5.09 -1.25 -7.12
CA LEU A 77 -5.25 -0.48 -8.35
C LEU A 77 -3.91 -0.22 -9.02
N MET A 78 -2.90 0.25 -8.25
CA MET A 78 -1.56 0.53 -8.77
C MET A 78 -0.86 -0.74 -9.25
N THR A 79 -1.00 -1.86 -8.54
CA THR A 79 -0.46 -3.16 -8.97
C THR A 79 -1.05 -3.58 -10.31
N VAL A 80 -2.39 -3.53 -10.45
CA VAL A 80 -3.07 -3.89 -11.69
C VAL A 80 -2.69 -2.91 -12.82
N PHE A 81 -2.60 -1.63 -12.54
CA PHE A 81 -2.18 -0.61 -13.51
C PHE A 81 -0.78 -0.88 -14.04
N SER A 82 0.19 -1.19 -13.16
CA SER A 82 1.56 -1.52 -13.54
C SER A 82 1.64 -2.76 -14.44
N VAL A 83 0.84 -3.79 -14.15
CA VAL A 83 0.76 -5.00 -14.99
C VAL A 83 0.16 -4.68 -16.36
N PHE A 84 -0.85 -3.82 -16.43
CA PHE A 84 -1.40 -3.37 -17.72
C PHE A 84 -0.38 -2.56 -18.51
N LEU A 85 0.37 -1.65 -17.88
CA LEU A 85 1.44 -0.90 -18.55
C LEU A 85 2.53 -1.83 -19.10
N LEU A 86 2.99 -2.79 -18.30
CA LEU A 86 3.94 -3.81 -18.77
C LEU A 86 3.37 -4.59 -19.97
N THR A 87 2.08 -4.88 -19.96
CA THR A 87 1.42 -5.57 -21.07
C THR A 87 1.41 -4.76 -22.35
N GLU A 88 1.39 -3.40 -22.29
CA GLU A 88 1.53 -2.58 -23.51
C GLU A 88 2.88 -2.80 -24.18
N VAL A 89 3.95 -2.91 -23.38
CA VAL A 89 5.28 -3.21 -23.91
C VAL A 89 5.35 -4.65 -24.45
N LEU A 90 4.82 -5.61 -23.70
CA LEU A 90 4.81 -7.02 -24.13
C LEU A 90 4.03 -7.27 -25.42
N ARG A 91 3.04 -6.44 -25.75
CA ARG A 91 2.31 -6.52 -27.02
C ARG A 91 3.15 -6.29 -28.27
N LEU A 92 4.29 -5.62 -28.14
CA LEU A 92 5.22 -5.43 -29.24
C LEU A 92 5.86 -6.78 -29.65
N PHE A 93 5.97 -7.72 -28.72
CA PHE A 93 6.61 -9.02 -28.90
C PHE A 93 5.61 -10.19 -28.96
N ILE A 94 4.52 -10.12 -28.16
CA ILE A 94 3.54 -11.19 -28.00
C ILE A 94 2.25 -10.83 -28.76
N LYS A 95 2.02 -11.47 -29.90
CA LYS A 95 0.81 -11.24 -30.71
C LYS A 95 -0.43 -11.95 -30.17
N SER A 96 -0.27 -12.97 -29.32
CA SER A 96 -1.40 -13.74 -28.77
C SER A 96 -2.18 -12.97 -27.71
N LYS A 97 -3.37 -12.47 -28.06
CA LYS A 97 -4.28 -11.81 -27.11
C LYS A 97 -4.73 -12.72 -25.97
N LYS A 98 -4.80 -14.03 -26.21
CA LYS A 98 -5.15 -15.01 -25.18
C LYS A 98 -4.01 -15.13 -24.15
N ALA A 99 -2.76 -15.25 -24.59
CA ALA A 99 -1.61 -15.29 -23.70
C ALA A 99 -1.50 -14.03 -22.83
N LEU A 100 -1.66 -12.85 -23.42
CA LEU A 100 -1.62 -11.58 -22.68
C LEU A 100 -2.74 -11.46 -21.62
N ARG A 101 -3.94 -11.99 -21.90
CA ARG A 101 -5.02 -12.01 -20.88
C ARG A 101 -4.68 -12.91 -19.70
N HIS A 102 -4.14 -14.10 -19.93
CA HIS A 102 -3.72 -15.00 -18.85
C HIS A 102 -2.56 -14.38 -18.06
N PHE A 103 -1.60 -13.75 -18.76
CA PHE A 103 -0.49 -13.03 -18.13
C PHE A 103 -1.01 -11.95 -17.16
N ILE A 104 -1.94 -11.07 -17.61
CA ILE A 104 -2.51 -10.03 -16.76
C ILE A 104 -3.16 -10.65 -15.51
N LEU A 105 -3.99 -11.67 -15.67
CA LEU A 105 -4.71 -12.28 -14.54
C LEU A 105 -3.75 -12.95 -13.55
N ILE A 106 -2.84 -13.77 -14.03
CA ILE A 106 -1.93 -14.55 -13.18
C ILE A 106 -0.95 -13.62 -12.47
N VAL A 107 -0.30 -12.71 -13.21
CA VAL A 107 0.71 -11.82 -12.63
C VAL A 107 0.07 -10.84 -11.65
N SER A 108 -1.10 -10.26 -11.98
CA SER A 108 -1.81 -9.39 -11.03
C SER A 108 -2.17 -10.14 -9.74
N LEU A 109 -2.69 -11.37 -9.86
CA LEU A 109 -3.06 -12.17 -8.68
C LEU A 109 -1.83 -12.50 -7.82
N VAL A 110 -0.75 -12.97 -8.44
CA VAL A 110 0.49 -13.31 -7.73
C VAL A 110 1.08 -12.10 -7.03
N LEU A 111 1.15 -10.94 -7.70
CA LEU A 111 1.68 -9.72 -7.09
C LEU A 111 0.80 -9.21 -5.95
N ILE A 112 -0.52 -9.26 -6.08
CA ILE A 112 -1.44 -8.88 -5.00
C ILE A 112 -1.26 -9.82 -3.80
N MET A 113 -1.24 -11.13 -3.99
CA MET A 113 -1.02 -12.09 -2.91
C MET A 113 0.34 -11.89 -2.24
N PHE A 114 1.39 -11.69 -3.02
CA PHE A 114 2.73 -11.40 -2.51
C PHE A 114 2.76 -10.09 -1.69
N SER A 115 2.08 -9.04 -2.17
CA SER A 115 1.99 -7.76 -1.44
C SER A 115 1.29 -7.92 -0.08
N PHE A 116 0.20 -8.69 -0.02
CA PHE A 116 -0.46 -8.99 1.26
C PHE A 116 0.41 -9.83 2.18
N TYR A 117 1.09 -10.85 1.65
CA TYR A 117 2.02 -11.66 2.43
C TYR A 117 3.16 -10.81 3.02
N SER A 118 3.79 -9.98 2.19
CA SER A 118 4.88 -9.10 2.59
C SER A 118 4.44 -8.08 3.65
N ALA A 119 3.25 -7.49 3.48
CA ALA A 119 2.71 -6.51 4.43
C ALA A 119 2.38 -7.10 5.82
N LEU A 120 2.16 -8.41 5.91
CA LEU A 120 1.88 -9.11 7.18
C LEU A 120 3.12 -9.73 7.82
N SER A 121 4.24 -9.76 7.10
CA SER A 121 5.49 -10.37 7.54
C SER A 121 6.40 -9.33 8.18
N ILE A 122 6.97 -9.68 9.35
CA ILE A 122 8.05 -8.91 9.96
C ILE A 122 9.35 -9.63 9.60
N VAL A 123 10.30 -8.88 9.05
CA VAL A 123 11.63 -9.40 8.70
C VAL A 123 12.64 -8.72 9.59
N VAL A 124 13.50 -9.52 10.21
CA VAL A 124 14.67 -9.02 10.93
C VAL A 124 15.82 -8.96 9.93
N GLU A 125 16.44 -7.81 9.82
CA GLU A 125 17.59 -7.59 8.96
C GLU A 125 18.82 -7.35 9.83
N ASP A 126 19.86 -8.17 9.65
CA ASP A 126 21.11 -8.06 10.37
C ASP A 126 22.10 -7.20 9.59
N VAL A 127 22.57 -6.12 10.25
CA VAL A 127 23.54 -5.20 9.68
C VAL A 127 24.76 -5.12 10.60
N ASN A 128 25.94 -5.45 10.09
CA ASN A 128 27.19 -5.33 10.82
C ASN A 128 27.86 -3.99 10.50
N ILE A 129 28.09 -3.19 11.53
CA ILE A 129 28.79 -1.90 11.43
C ILE A 129 30.13 -2.03 12.16
N TYR A 130 31.22 -1.83 11.43
CA TYR A 130 32.57 -1.90 11.98
C TYR A 130 33.06 -0.49 12.34
N THR A 131 33.54 -0.32 13.56
CA THR A 131 34.10 0.95 14.05
C THR A 131 35.20 0.68 15.08
N ASP A 132 36.19 1.54 15.13
CA ASP A 132 37.26 1.56 16.12
C ASP A 132 36.99 2.50 17.31
N LYS A 133 35.79 3.12 17.34
CA LYS A 133 35.37 4.08 18.37
C LYS A 133 34.86 3.45 19.65
N ILE A 134 34.53 2.16 19.63
CA ILE A 134 34.08 1.40 20.81
C ILE A 134 34.97 0.19 20.98
N SER A 135 35.28 -0.16 22.25
CA SER A 135 36.16 -1.29 22.59
C SER A 135 35.44 -2.64 22.56
N ASP A 136 34.16 -2.65 22.85
CA ASP A 136 33.35 -3.85 22.96
C ASP A 136 32.25 -3.89 21.88
N ASN A 137 31.86 -5.11 21.51
CA ASN A 137 30.73 -5.27 20.59
C ASN A 137 29.44 -4.86 21.30
N ALA A 138 28.58 -4.14 20.61
CA ALA A 138 27.26 -3.75 21.07
C ALA A 138 26.20 -4.22 20.06
N SER A 139 25.12 -4.83 20.56
CA SER A 139 23.96 -5.22 19.78
C SER A 139 22.86 -4.18 19.92
N ILE A 140 22.38 -3.67 18.79
CA ILE A 140 21.38 -2.60 18.75
C ILE A 140 20.20 -3.07 17.90
N VAL A 141 18.99 -2.96 18.44
CA VAL A 141 17.76 -3.08 17.63
C VAL A 141 17.26 -1.69 17.29
N LEU A 142 17.07 -1.45 16.01
CA LEU A 142 16.50 -0.21 15.48
C LEU A 142 15.05 -0.48 15.05
N LEU A 143 14.11 0.27 15.62
CA LEU A 143 12.70 0.25 15.26
C LEU A 143 12.32 1.61 14.67
N THR A 144 11.75 1.59 13.46
CA THR A 144 11.29 2.80 12.78
C THR A 144 9.97 2.55 12.08
N ASP A 145 9.16 3.60 11.88
CA ASP A 145 7.92 3.57 11.10
C ASP A 145 6.93 2.46 11.52
N ILE A 146 6.77 2.26 12.82
CA ILE A 146 5.90 1.21 13.37
C ILE A 146 4.42 1.54 13.14
N HIS A 147 4.05 2.84 13.15
CA HIS A 147 2.72 3.32 12.84
C HIS A 147 1.61 2.60 13.64
N LEU A 148 1.74 2.61 14.97
CA LEU A 148 0.69 2.06 15.83
C LEU A 148 -0.58 2.90 15.73
N ASP A 149 -1.68 2.25 15.42
CA ASP A 149 -3.01 2.86 15.36
C ASP A 149 -4.05 2.01 16.11
N VAL A 150 -5.30 2.47 16.14
CA VAL A 150 -6.41 1.76 16.81
C VAL A 150 -6.64 0.35 16.26
N LEU A 151 -6.27 0.06 15.01
CA LEU A 151 -6.48 -1.24 14.37
C LEU A 151 -5.37 -2.25 14.70
N ASN A 152 -4.15 -1.78 14.96
CA ASN A 152 -2.99 -2.63 15.16
C ASN A 152 -2.34 -2.53 16.55
N LYS A 153 -2.84 -1.65 17.44
CA LYS A 153 -2.25 -1.32 18.74
C LYS A 153 -1.90 -2.50 19.65
N GLN A 154 -2.56 -3.63 19.48
CA GLN A 154 -2.26 -4.85 20.23
C GLN A 154 -1.53 -5.88 19.38
N LYS A 155 -1.88 -6.02 18.12
CA LYS A 155 -1.36 -7.09 17.25
C LYS A 155 0.11 -6.88 16.88
N LEU A 156 0.49 -5.64 16.57
CA LEU A 156 1.84 -5.34 16.10
C LEU A 156 2.86 -5.37 17.25
N PRO A 157 2.63 -4.75 18.42
CA PRO A 157 3.52 -4.90 19.57
C PRO A 157 3.69 -6.34 20.04
N ASN A 158 2.60 -7.12 20.03
CA ASN A 158 2.64 -8.54 20.41
C ASN A 158 3.52 -9.39 19.48
N LYS A 159 3.87 -8.90 18.30
CA LYS A 159 4.83 -9.53 17.39
C LYS A 159 6.24 -8.95 17.56
N ILE A 160 6.37 -7.61 17.63
CA ILE A 160 7.66 -6.91 17.68
C ILE A 160 8.39 -7.17 19.00
N VAL A 161 7.68 -7.05 20.14
CA VAL A 161 8.30 -7.17 21.47
C VAL A 161 8.97 -8.52 21.70
N PRO A 162 8.33 -9.67 21.43
CA PRO A 162 9.00 -10.97 21.56
C PRO A 162 10.24 -11.09 20.66
N LEU A 163 10.14 -10.66 19.39
CA LEU A 163 11.26 -10.69 18.45
C LEU A 163 12.43 -9.84 18.94
N THR A 164 12.15 -8.62 19.43
CA THR A 164 13.18 -7.73 19.98
C THR A 164 13.85 -8.37 21.19
N ASN A 165 13.07 -8.97 22.10
CA ASN A 165 13.61 -9.61 23.29
C ASN A 165 14.43 -10.87 22.97
N GLU A 166 14.06 -11.61 21.93
CA GLU A 166 14.80 -12.80 21.47
C GLU A 166 16.21 -12.44 20.98
N LEU A 167 16.36 -11.27 20.35
CA LEU A 167 17.65 -10.76 19.89
C LEU A 167 18.57 -10.33 21.03
N LYS A 168 18.06 -10.15 22.27
CA LYS A 168 18.81 -9.73 23.46
C LYS A 168 19.72 -8.51 23.20
N PRO A 169 19.19 -7.41 22.67
CA PRO A 169 20.01 -6.25 22.34
C PRO A 169 20.48 -5.53 23.60
N ASP A 170 21.67 -4.89 23.53
CA ASP A 170 22.17 -3.97 24.55
C ASP A 170 21.35 -2.66 24.56
N PHE A 171 20.90 -2.24 23.37
CA PHE A 171 20.09 -1.03 23.19
C PHE A 171 18.96 -1.24 22.19
N VAL A 172 17.83 -0.55 22.43
CA VAL A 172 16.70 -0.46 21.49
C VAL A 172 16.47 1.00 21.17
N PHE A 173 16.59 1.37 19.88
CA PHE A 173 16.31 2.71 19.41
C PHE A 173 15.01 2.75 18.61
N ILE A 174 14.18 3.74 18.93
CA ILE A 174 12.94 4.04 18.20
C ILE A 174 13.13 5.41 17.56
N THR A 175 13.22 5.46 16.22
CA THR A 175 13.66 6.66 15.49
C THR A 175 12.54 7.44 14.84
N GLY A 176 11.30 7.24 15.24
CA GLY A 176 10.15 8.02 14.78
C GLY A 176 8.97 7.16 14.35
N ASP A 177 7.88 7.83 14.05
CA ASP A 177 6.61 7.30 13.55
C ASP A 177 6.13 6.04 14.30
N LEU A 178 6.27 6.08 15.63
CA LEU A 178 5.83 4.99 16.50
C LEU A 178 4.30 4.90 16.55
N VAL A 179 3.63 6.05 16.58
CA VAL A 179 2.18 6.16 16.84
C VAL A 179 1.52 7.11 15.84
N ASP A 180 0.46 6.66 15.19
CA ASP A 180 -0.32 7.44 14.21
C ASP A 180 -1.49 8.20 14.82
N SER A 181 -1.89 7.91 16.05
CA SER A 181 -3.07 8.54 16.64
C SER A 181 -2.93 8.84 18.13
N SER A 182 -3.61 9.91 18.56
CA SER A 182 -3.73 10.33 19.95
C SER A 182 -4.56 9.38 20.83
N ASP A 183 -5.31 8.45 20.22
CA ASP A 183 -6.26 7.55 20.92
C ASP A 183 -5.62 6.25 21.44
N LEU A 184 -4.31 6.20 21.58
CA LEU A 184 -3.59 5.03 22.13
C LEU A 184 -3.41 5.10 23.66
N THR A 185 -3.87 6.16 24.27
CA THR A 185 -3.85 6.34 25.74
C THR A 185 -5.02 5.66 26.43
#